data_643d21467546781a16cd5e9ee8ceb6f5
#
_entry.id   643d21467546781a16cd5e9ee8ceb6f5
#
_cell.length_a   1.000
_cell.length_b   1.000
_cell.length_c   1.000
_cell.angle_alpha   90.00
_cell.angle_beta   90.00
_cell.angle_gamma   90.00
#
_symmetry.space_group_name_H-M   'P 1'
#
loop_
_entity.id
_entity.type
_entity.pdbx_description
1 polymer ?
#
loop_
_entity_poly.entity_id
_entity_poly.type
_entity_poly.pdbx_seq_one_letter_code
_entity_poly.pdbx_strand_id
1 'polypeptide(L)'
;MAKLFFRYAAMNAGKSTALLQVAHNYEERGHRVRIFTAKLDDRYGRGFVTSRLGPQREVEQFDAETDFDALIGETPGIACILIDEAQFLTKRQVQQLHEMAHLRNLPAICYGLRTDFQGELFPGSATLLALADEMDEMKTICDCGRKATMNMRVDAHNRKVTDGAQVEIGGNARYRSVCGRCFRQG
;
A
#
# COMPACT_ATOMS: atom_id res chain seq x y z
N MET A 1 13.12 6.54 -18.64
CA MET A 1 13.43 5.31 -17.90
C MET A 1 12.33 5.11 -16.87
N ALA A 2 11.79 3.91 -16.77
CA ALA A 2 10.76 3.59 -15.76
C ALA A 2 11.36 3.67 -14.35
N LYS A 3 10.48 3.79 -13.35
CA LYS A 3 10.86 3.99 -11.95
C LYS A 3 10.02 3.10 -11.04
N LEU A 4 10.55 2.80 -9.87
CA LEU A 4 9.81 2.27 -8.74
C LEU A 4 9.32 3.45 -7.88
N PHE A 5 8.00 3.54 -7.69
CA PHE A 5 7.36 4.58 -6.89
C PHE A 5 6.83 4.00 -5.58
N PHE A 6 7.02 4.72 -4.49
CA PHE A 6 6.38 4.40 -3.22
C PHE A 6 5.47 5.55 -2.77
N ARG A 7 4.16 5.34 -2.88
CA ARG A 7 3.13 6.25 -2.38
C ARG A 7 2.61 5.76 -1.04
N TYR A 8 3.08 6.37 0.01
CA TYR A 8 2.73 5.96 1.37
C TYR A 8 1.85 6.98 2.08
N ALA A 9 1.11 6.51 3.06
CA ALA A 9 0.27 7.35 3.90
C ALA A 9 -0.04 6.65 5.23
N ALA A 10 -0.65 7.38 6.15
CA ALA A 10 -1.46 6.79 7.20
C ALA A 10 -2.70 6.12 6.61
N MET A 11 -3.43 5.35 7.40
CA MET A 11 -4.70 4.76 6.98
C MET A 11 -5.67 5.86 6.56
N ASN A 12 -6.67 5.51 5.75
CA ASN A 12 -7.75 6.43 5.33
C ASN A 12 -7.31 7.65 4.50
N ALA A 13 -6.14 7.60 3.85
CA ALA A 13 -5.63 8.69 3.00
C ALA A 13 -6.01 8.55 1.52
N GLY A 14 -6.88 7.62 1.16
CA GLY A 14 -7.33 7.44 -0.23
C GLY A 14 -6.36 6.69 -1.14
N LYS A 15 -5.45 5.87 -0.61
CA LYS A 15 -4.48 5.09 -1.40
C LYS A 15 -5.13 4.24 -2.47
N SER A 16 -6.10 3.40 -2.10
CA SER A 16 -6.81 2.52 -3.05
C SER A 16 -7.59 3.32 -4.10
N THR A 17 -8.14 4.49 -3.73
CA THR A 17 -8.80 5.41 -4.69
C THR A 17 -7.80 5.93 -5.73
N ALA A 18 -6.62 6.38 -5.27
CA ALA A 18 -5.57 6.88 -6.16
C ALA A 18 -5.02 5.77 -7.07
N LEU A 19 -4.88 4.55 -6.56
CA LEU A 19 -4.47 3.39 -7.35
C LEU A 19 -5.48 3.11 -8.46
N LEU A 20 -6.77 3.03 -8.13
CA LEU A 20 -7.84 2.79 -9.11
C LEU A 20 -7.92 3.90 -10.15
N GLN A 21 -7.70 5.16 -9.76
CA GLN A 21 -7.64 6.28 -10.70
C GLN A 21 -6.46 6.16 -11.67
N VAL A 22 -5.29 5.77 -11.19
CA VAL A 22 -4.12 5.54 -12.06
C VAL A 22 -4.38 4.40 -13.03
N ALA A 23 -4.95 3.28 -12.55
CA ALA A 23 -5.33 2.16 -13.40
C ALA A 23 -6.26 2.60 -14.53
N HIS A 24 -7.33 3.33 -14.18
CA HIS A 24 -8.29 3.88 -15.15
C HIS A 24 -7.61 4.77 -16.20
N ASN A 25 -6.71 5.66 -15.77
CA ASN A 25 -6.01 6.57 -16.68
C ASN A 25 -5.13 5.85 -17.71
N TYR A 26 -4.52 4.73 -17.34
CA TYR A 26 -3.77 3.88 -18.27
C TYR A 26 -4.70 3.18 -19.26
N GLU A 27 -5.76 2.55 -18.75
CA GLU A 27 -6.70 1.74 -19.53
C GLU A 27 -7.53 2.57 -20.51
N GLU A 28 -7.96 3.78 -20.11
CA GLU A 28 -8.63 4.75 -20.98
C GLU A 28 -7.83 5.09 -22.25
N ARG A 29 -6.49 4.98 -22.16
CA ARG A 29 -5.57 5.19 -23.27
C ARG A 29 -5.14 3.90 -23.98
N GLY A 30 -5.79 2.77 -23.67
CA GLY A 30 -5.50 1.48 -24.26
C GLY A 30 -4.26 0.78 -23.70
N HIS A 31 -3.72 1.24 -22.56
CA HIS A 31 -2.58 0.62 -21.90
C HIS A 31 -3.02 -0.42 -20.88
N ARG A 32 -2.36 -1.56 -20.86
CA ARG A 32 -2.65 -2.64 -19.90
C ARG A 32 -1.89 -2.42 -18.60
N VAL A 33 -2.56 -2.57 -17.48
CA VAL A 33 -1.96 -2.59 -16.16
C VAL A 33 -2.21 -3.93 -15.46
N ARG A 34 -1.30 -4.32 -14.56
CA ARG A 34 -1.57 -5.41 -13.61
C ARG A 34 -1.65 -4.82 -12.21
N ILE A 35 -2.66 -5.25 -11.48
CA ILE A 35 -2.95 -4.74 -10.14
C ILE A 35 -2.94 -5.90 -9.17
N PHE A 36 -2.23 -5.73 -8.06
CA PHE A 36 -2.11 -6.74 -7.02
C PHE A 36 -2.48 -6.15 -5.65
N THR A 37 -3.09 -6.97 -4.81
CA THR A 37 -3.30 -6.68 -3.39
C THR A 37 -2.83 -7.84 -2.52
N ALA A 38 -2.50 -7.58 -1.25
CA ALA A 38 -2.04 -8.64 -0.36
C ALA A 38 -3.18 -9.60 0.01
N LYS A 39 -2.91 -10.91 0.02
CA LYS A 39 -3.88 -11.94 0.44
C LYS A 39 -4.38 -11.77 1.88
N LEU A 40 -3.60 -11.11 2.73
CA LEU A 40 -3.96 -10.83 4.13
C LEU A 40 -5.06 -9.78 4.26
N ASP A 41 -5.36 -9.03 3.20
CA ASP A 41 -6.42 -8.03 3.19
C ASP A 41 -7.69 -8.60 2.55
N ASP A 42 -8.51 -9.25 3.36
CA ASP A 42 -9.82 -9.79 2.96
C ASP A 42 -11.02 -8.93 3.39
N ARG A 43 -10.76 -7.69 3.87
CA ARG A 43 -11.77 -6.76 4.43
C ARG A 43 -12.96 -6.47 3.50
N TYR A 44 -12.74 -6.52 2.20
CA TYR A 44 -13.75 -6.25 1.17
C TYR A 44 -14.02 -7.46 0.26
N GLY A 45 -13.64 -8.67 0.70
CA GLY A 45 -13.65 -9.88 -0.11
C GLY A 45 -12.27 -10.17 -0.72
N ARG A 46 -12.04 -11.45 -1.01
CA ARG A 46 -10.75 -11.90 -1.55
C ARG A 46 -10.52 -11.30 -2.94
N GLY A 47 -9.35 -10.69 -3.14
CA GLY A 47 -8.93 -10.20 -4.44
C GLY A 47 -9.62 -8.92 -4.92
N PHE A 48 -10.07 -8.05 -4.02
CA PHE A 48 -10.65 -6.77 -4.38
C PHE A 48 -9.83 -5.60 -3.83
N VAL A 49 -9.58 -4.61 -4.68
CA VAL A 49 -9.21 -3.25 -4.27
C VAL A 49 -10.48 -2.43 -4.23
N THR A 50 -10.80 -1.89 -3.06
CA THR A 50 -12.03 -1.13 -2.83
C THR A 50 -11.71 0.27 -2.36
N SER A 51 -12.21 1.26 -3.10
CA SER A 51 -12.25 2.64 -2.63
C SER A 51 -13.43 2.84 -1.67
N ARG A 52 -13.21 3.54 -0.57
CA ARG A 52 -14.29 3.95 0.33
C ARG A 52 -15.30 4.90 -0.32
N LEU A 53 -14.95 5.48 -1.45
CA LEU A 53 -15.83 6.35 -2.25
C LEU A 53 -16.71 5.57 -3.23
N GLY A 54 -16.65 4.23 -3.22
CA GLY A 54 -17.52 3.35 -3.99
C GLY A 54 -16.82 2.46 -5.03
N PRO A 55 -15.88 2.96 -5.86
CA PRO A 55 -15.24 2.11 -6.86
C PRO A 55 -14.58 0.88 -6.24
N GLN A 56 -14.86 -0.28 -6.84
CA GLN A 56 -14.29 -1.57 -6.46
C GLN A 56 -13.83 -2.30 -7.71
N ARG A 57 -12.72 -3.02 -7.61
CA ARG A 57 -12.17 -3.79 -8.71
C ARG A 57 -11.60 -5.11 -8.23
N GLU A 58 -11.92 -6.19 -8.93
CA GLU A 58 -11.26 -7.46 -8.77
C GLU A 58 -9.84 -7.38 -9.31
N VAL A 59 -8.87 -7.88 -8.53
CA VAL A 59 -7.44 -7.80 -8.82
C VAL A 59 -6.74 -9.09 -8.40
N GLU A 60 -5.52 -9.25 -8.85
CA GLU A 60 -4.67 -10.36 -8.47
C GLU A 60 -4.21 -10.22 -7.01
N GLN A 61 -3.93 -11.34 -6.36
CA GLN A 61 -3.45 -11.36 -4.99
C GLN A 61 -1.99 -11.81 -4.94
N PHE A 62 -1.24 -11.22 -4.01
CA PHE A 62 0.10 -11.69 -3.67
C PHE A 62 0.22 -12.10 -2.22
N ASP A 63 1.15 -12.98 -1.94
CA ASP A 63 1.60 -13.40 -0.61
C ASP A 63 3.14 -13.48 -0.58
N ALA A 64 3.72 -13.95 0.52
CA ALA A 64 5.18 -14.02 0.67
C ALA A 64 5.87 -14.95 -0.35
N GLU A 65 5.16 -15.93 -0.90
CA GLU A 65 5.67 -16.89 -1.87
C GLU A 65 5.54 -16.41 -3.32
N THR A 66 4.81 -15.33 -3.57
CA THR A 66 4.59 -14.80 -4.90
C THR A 66 5.91 -14.34 -5.53
N ASP A 67 6.21 -14.89 -6.71
CA ASP A 67 7.35 -14.51 -7.54
C ASP A 67 6.86 -13.59 -8.66
N PHE A 68 7.12 -12.29 -8.54
CA PHE A 68 6.68 -11.32 -9.55
C PHE A 68 7.41 -11.49 -10.88
N ASP A 69 8.66 -11.95 -10.88
CA ASP A 69 9.39 -12.20 -12.12
C ASP A 69 8.75 -13.29 -12.95
N ALA A 70 8.38 -14.41 -12.31
CA ALA A 70 7.69 -15.50 -12.97
C ALA A 70 6.28 -15.08 -13.41
N LEU A 71 5.57 -14.34 -12.55
CA LEU A 71 4.17 -13.99 -12.77
C LEU A 71 3.98 -12.93 -13.86
N ILE A 72 4.90 -11.99 -13.98
CA ILE A 72 4.83 -10.86 -14.91
C ILE A 72 5.71 -11.09 -16.13
N GLY A 73 6.79 -11.88 -15.98
CA GLY A 73 7.88 -12.01 -16.94
C GLY A 73 7.48 -12.38 -18.37
N GLU A 74 6.37 -13.10 -18.54
CA GLU A 74 5.90 -13.59 -19.84
C GLU A 74 4.68 -12.85 -20.39
N THR A 75 4.18 -11.84 -19.68
CA THR A 75 2.99 -11.11 -20.11
C THR A 75 3.39 -9.91 -20.98
N PRO A 76 3.22 -9.97 -22.30
CA PRO A 76 3.60 -8.86 -23.18
C PRO A 76 2.64 -7.69 -23.03
N GLY A 77 3.15 -6.48 -23.24
CA GLY A 77 2.33 -5.27 -23.36
C GLY A 77 1.78 -4.71 -22.05
N ILE A 78 2.36 -5.07 -20.90
CA ILE A 78 2.06 -4.42 -19.62
C ILE A 78 2.76 -3.07 -19.59
N ALA A 79 2.02 -2.01 -19.30
CA ALA A 79 2.54 -0.65 -19.22
C ALA A 79 2.87 -0.20 -17.80
N CYS A 80 2.25 -0.81 -16.77
CA CYS A 80 2.49 -0.47 -15.37
C CYS A 80 2.03 -1.59 -14.44
N ILE A 81 2.75 -1.75 -13.32
CA ILE A 81 2.38 -2.61 -12.19
C ILE A 81 1.89 -1.71 -11.05
N LEU A 82 0.74 -2.04 -10.48
CA LEU A 82 0.16 -1.33 -9.35
C LEU A 82 0.00 -2.30 -8.17
N ILE A 83 0.56 -1.95 -7.03
CA ILE A 83 0.52 -2.77 -5.81
C ILE A 83 -0.25 -2.02 -4.72
N ASP A 84 -1.37 -2.58 -4.26
CA ASP A 84 -2.03 -2.12 -3.04
C ASP A 84 -1.52 -2.92 -1.82
N GLU A 85 -1.59 -2.33 -0.64
CA GLU A 85 -1.10 -2.89 0.62
C GLU A 85 0.39 -3.33 0.54
N ALA A 86 1.19 -2.53 -0.15
CA ALA A 86 2.60 -2.82 -0.46
C ALA A 86 3.51 -2.98 0.77
N GLN A 87 3.06 -2.58 1.97
CA GLN A 87 3.78 -2.84 3.23
C GLN A 87 3.96 -4.33 3.51
N PHE A 88 3.13 -5.20 2.91
CA PHE A 88 3.20 -6.65 3.05
C PHE A 88 4.13 -7.33 2.05
N LEU A 89 4.74 -6.59 1.14
CA LEU A 89 5.78 -7.12 0.26
C LEU A 89 6.98 -7.62 1.07
N THR A 90 7.59 -8.70 0.62
CA THR A 90 8.90 -9.13 1.12
C THR A 90 10.01 -8.27 0.49
N LYS A 91 11.19 -8.28 1.11
CA LYS A 91 12.38 -7.63 0.54
C LYS A 91 12.67 -8.10 -0.90
N ARG A 92 12.59 -9.42 -1.14
CA ARG A 92 12.79 -10.01 -2.48
C ARG A 92 11.80 -9.44 -3.51
N GLN A 93 10.54 -9.37 -3.16
CA GLN A 93 9.50 -8.84 -4.05
C GLN A 93 9.73 -7.38 -4.42
N VAL A 94 10.12 -6.55 -3.45
CA VAL A 94 10.49 -5.15 -3.74
C VAL A 94 11.70 -5.07 -4.67
N GLN A 95 12.70 -5.93 -4.48
CA GLN A 95 13.86 -6.01 -5.37
C GLN A 95 13.45 -6.40 -6.79
N GLN A 96 12.58 -7.40 -6.96
CA GLN A 96 12.03 -7.78 -8.26
C GLN A 96 11.32 -6.61 -8.97
N LEU A 97 10.48 -5.86 -8.26
CA LEU A 97 9.80 -4.69 -8.83
C LEU A 97 10.79 -3.58 -9.22
N HIS A 98 11.84 -3.38 -8.43
CA HIS A 98 12.90 -2.43 -8.74
C HIS A 98 13.69 -2.86 -10.00
N GLU A 99 14.05 -4.13 -10.11
CA GLU A 99 14.71 -4.69 -11.29
C GLU A 99 13.84 -4.57 -12.54
N MET A 100 12.53 -4.83 -12.44
CA MET A 100 11.60 -4.65 -13.55
C MET A 100 11.57 -3.19 -14.02
N ALA A 101 11.56 -2.24 -13.09
CA ALA A 101 11.57 -0.82 -13.44
C ALA A 101 12.84 -0.46 -14.22
N HIS A 102 14.00 -0.88 -13.74
CA HIS A 102 15.28 -0.46 -14.31
C HIS A 102 15.76 -1.30 -15.51
N LEU A 103 15.55 -2.63 -15.47
CA LEU A 103 16.08 -3.54 -16.49
C LEU A 103 15.07 -3.83 -17.60
N ARG A 104 13.77 -3.79 -17.31
CA ARG A 104 12.70 -4.06 -18.29
C ARG A 104 11.91 -2.83 -18.69
N ASN A 105 12.27 -1.66 -18.19
CA ASN A 105 11.57 -0.38 -18.40
C ASN A 105 10.05 -0.47 -18.07
N LEU A 106 9.68 -1.23 -17.04
CA LEU A 106 8.32 -1.46 -16.60
C LEU A 106 8.08 -0.77 -15.24
N PRO A 107 7.37 0.37 -15.17
CA PRO A 107 7.17 1.09 -13.92
C PRO A 107 6.31 0.31 -12.94
N ALA A 108 6.64 0.42 -11.65
CA ALA A 108 5.86 -0.12 -10.56
C ALA A 108 5.49 0.98 -9.57
N ILE A 109 4.21 1.07 -9.21
CA ILE A 109 3.70 2.04 -8.23
C ILE A 109 3.13 1.27 -7.04
N CYS A 110 3.80 1.39 -5.91
CA CYS A 110 3.47 0.72 -4.66
C CYS A 110 2.72 1.67 -3.73
N TYR A 111 1.52 1.28 -3.30
CA TYR A 111 0.71 2.01 -2.34
C TYR A 111 0.70 1.25 -1.02
N GLY A 112 1.04 1.91 0.09
CA GLY A 112 1.11 1.22 1.37
C GLY A 112 1.19 2.12 2.59
N LEU A 113 1.24 1.48 3.76
CA LEU A 113 1.51 2.12 5.03
C LEU A 113 3.02 2.21 5.24
N ARG A 114 3.50 3.29 5.82
CA ARG A 114 4.91 3.41 6.21
C ARG A 114 5.20 2.59 7.46
N THR A 115 4.44 2.84 8.51
CA THR A 115 4.63 2.24 9.83
C THR A 115 3.35 1.60 10.35
N ASP A 116 3.52 0.66 11.26
CA ASP A 116 2.44 0.07 12.05
C ASP A 116 1.96 1.01 13.18
N PHE A 117 1.12 0.48 14.07
CA PHE A 117 0.56 1.21 15.21
C PHE A 117 1.57 1.46 16.35
N GLN A 118 2.70 0.76 16.36
CA GLN A 118 3.80 0.94 17.31
C GLN A 118 4.80 1.99 16.82
N GLY A 119 4.72 2.38 15.54
CA GLY A 119 5.63 3.30 14.88
C GLY A 119 6.80 2.58 14.22
N GLU A 120 6.76 1.24 14.15
CA GLU A 120 7.77 0.42 13.51
C GLU A 120 7.50 0.25 12.02
N LEU A 121 8.55 0.13 11.22
CA LEU A 121 8.41 -0.08 9.79
C LEU A 121 7.89 -1.49 9.48
N PHE A 122 7.01 -1.58 8.50
CA PHE A 122 6.74 -2.86 7.85
C PHE A 122 7.93 -3.29 6.99
N PRO A 123 8.20 -4.60 6.83
CA PRO A 123 9.33 -5.10 6.04
C PRO A 123 9.33 -4.59 4.58
N GLY A 124 8.18 -4.62 3.91
CA GLY A 124 8.02 -4.09 2.55
C GLY A 124 8.27 -2.59 2.50
N SER A 125 7.73 -1.84 3.45
CA SER A 125 7.92 -0.39 3.52
C SER A 125 9.36 0.00 3.80
N ALA A 126 10.07 -0.74 4.65
CA ALA A 126 11.49 -0.51 4.90
C ALA A 126 12.32 -0.65 3.61
N THR A 127 12.03 -1.69 2.81
CA THR A 127 12.73 -1.91 1.54
C THR A 127 12.32 -0.91 0.48
N LEU A 128 11.03 -0.54 0.40
CA LEU A 128 10.55 0.50 -0.52
C LEU A 128 11.17 1.87 -0.21
N LEU A 129 11.29 2.25 1.07
CA LEU A 129 11.98 3.49 1.47
C LEU A 129 13.46 3.50 1.09
N ALA A 130 14.10 2.33 1.00
CA ALA A 130 15.50 2.21 0.60
C ALA A 130 15.71 2.21 -0.92
N LEU A 131 14.78 1.66 -1.71
CA LEU A 131 14.98 1.37 -3.12
C LEU A 131 14.09 2.18 -4.08
N ALA A 132 12.99 2.78 -3.61
CA ALA A 132 12.13 3.54 -4.49
C ALA A 132 12.84 4.77 -5.06
N ASP A 133 12.70 4.98 -6.37
CA ASP A 133 13.24 6.14 -7.09
C ASP A 133 12.48 7.42 -6.74
N GLU A 134 11.18 7.28 -6.51
CA GLU A 134 10.32 8.40 -6.10
C GLU A 134 9.41 7.99 -4.94
N MET A 135 9.33 8.87 -3.95
CA MET A 135 8.50 8.71 -2.78
C MET A 135 7.51 9.87 -2.66
N ASP A 136 6.24 9.54 -2.47
CA ASP A 136 5.19 10.55 -2.33
C ASP A 136 4.33 10.22 -1.09
N GLU A 137 4.23 11.19 -0.17
CA GLU A 137 3.38 11.08 1.00
C GLU A 137 1.98 11.60 0.71
N MET A 138 1.02 10.70 0.60
CA MET A 138 -0.40 11.05 0.47
C MET A 138 -0.93 11.59 1.80
N LYS A 139 -1.53 12.77 1.76
CA LYS A 139 -1.92 13.49 2.96
C LYS A 139 -3.32 13.11 3.45
N THR A 140 -3.45 13.00 4.78
CA THR A 140 -4.73 12.92 5.48
C THR A 140 -4.64 13.72 6.78
N ILE A 141 -5.76 13.93 7.44
CA ILE A 141 -5.87 14.76 8.64
C ILE A 141 -6.12 13.94 9.89
N CYS A 142 -5.55 14.37 10.99
CA CYS A 142 -5.84 13.92 12.34
C CYS A 142 -7.10 14.63 12.86
N ASP A 143 -7.83 14.02 13.81
CA ASP A 143 -8.99 14.62 14.46
C ASP A 143 -8.70 16.01 15.06
N CYS A 144 -7.45 16.27 15.45
CA CYS A 144 -7.02 17.59 15.93
C CYS A 144 -6.74 18.63 14.81
N GLY A 145 -7.05 18.32 13.54
CA GLY A 145 -6.87 19.18 12.38
C GLY A 145 -5.47 19.23 11.81
N ARG A 146 -4.46 18.58 12.43
CA ARG A 146 -3.09 18.51 11.90
C ARG A 146 -2.96 17.37 10.89
N LYS A 147 -1.90 17.43 10.07
CA LYS A 147 -1.53 16.33 9.17
C LYS A 147 -1.34 15.03 9.96
N ALA A 148 -2.05 13.97 9.57
CA ALA A 148 -1.88 12.64 10.12
C ALA A 148 -0.74 11.91 9.42
N THR A 149 0.21 11.39 10.18
CA THR A 149 1.41 10.68 9.69
C THR A 149 1.61 9.33 10.34
N MET A 150 0.81 9.01 11.37
CA MET A 150 0.91 7.81 12.17
C MET A 150 -0.43 7.06 12.19
N ASN A 151 -0.36 5.77 12.45
CA ASN A 151 -1.52 4.92 12.70
C ASN A 151 -1.54 4.57 14.19
N MET A 152 -2.65 4.82 14.85
CA MET A 152 -2.85 4.48 16.26
C MET A 152 -3.91 3.39 16.36
N ARG A 153 -3.60 2.28 17.03
CA ARG A 153 -4.59 1.25 17.37
C ARG A 153 -5.30 1.65 18.66
N VAL A 154 -6.60 1.45 18.71
CA VAL A 154 -7.41 1.74 19.91
C VAL A 154 -8.23 0.52 20.30
N ASP A 155 -8.52 0.39 21.60
CA ASP A 155 -9.44 -0.61 22.16
C ASP A 155 -10.91 -0.18 21.99
N ALA A 156 -11.84 -1.00 22.51
CA ALA A 156 -13.27 -0.71 22.50
C ALA A 156 -13.65 0.56 23.27
N HIS A 157 -12.80 1.05 24.15
CA HIS A 157 -12.97 2.28 24.93
C HIS A 157 -12.19 3.47 24.36
N ASN A 158 -11.72 3.36 23.10
CA ASN A 158 -10.91 4.37 22.42
C ASN A 158 -9.55 4.68 23.09
N ARG A 159 -9.03 3.80 23.93
CA ARG A 159 -7.71 3.95 24.54
C ARG A 159 -6.65 3.36 23.61
N LYS A 160 -5.51 4.03 23.55
CA LYS A 160 -4.38 3.56 22.73
C LYS A 160 -3.91 2.19 23.17
N VAL A 161 -3.72 1.31 22.19
CA VAL A 161 -3.10 0.00 22.35
C VAL A 161 -1.62 0.11 21.93
N THR A 162 -0.72 -0.31 22.80
CA THR A 162 0.74 -0.22 22.60
C THR A 162 1.37 -1.56 22.25
N ASP A 163 0.70 -2.67 22.59
CA ASP A 163 1.23 -4.02 22.44
C ASP A 163 0.32 -4.89 21.57
N GLY A 164 0.89 -5.95 21.00
CA GLY A 164 0.16 -6.92 20.19
C GLY A 164 0.79 -7.16 18.83
N ALA A 165 0.18 -8.08 18.06
CA ALA A 165 0.66 -8.39 16.71
C ALA A 165 0.66 -7.17 15.80
N GLN A 166 1.66 -7.06 14.92
CA GLN A 166 1.80 -5.96 13.98
C GLN A 166 0.55 -5.81 13.09
N VAL A 167 -0.04 -6.92 12.69
CA VAL A 167 -1.24 -6.99 11.86
C VAL A 167 -2.38 -7.62 12.65
N GLU A 168 -3.54 -6.96 12.66
CA GLU A 168 -4.79 -7.52 13.16
C GLU A 168 -5.84 -7.42 12.05
N ILE A 169 -6.30 -8.57 11.56
CA ILE A 169 -7.25 -8.67 10.45
C ILE A 169 -8.64 -8.25 10.92
N GLY A 170 -9.36 -7.48 10.09
CA GLY A 170 -10.76 -7.09 10.34
C GLY A 170 -10.97 -5.82 11.17
N GLY A 171 -9.94 -5.07 11.48
CA GLY A 171 -9.98 -4.03 12.50
C GLY A 171 -9.88 -2.56 12.06
N ASN A 172 -10.39 -2.16 10.88
CA ASN A 172 -10.33 -0.73 10.49
C ASN A 172 -10.99 0.21 11.53
N ALA A 173 -12.03 -0.25 12.21
CA ALA A 173 -12.69 0.51 13.28
C ALA A 173 -11.78 0.74 14.51
N ARG A 174 -10.71 -0.05 14.63
CA ARG A 174 -9.73 0.04 15.73
C ARG A 174 -8.51 0.89 15.40
N TYR A 175 -8.42 1.43 14.19
CA TYR A 175 -7.28 2.24 13.78
C TYR A 175 -7.69 3.67 13.47
N ARG A 176 -6.90 4.62 13.99
CA ARG A 176 -7.05 6.05 13.74
C ARG A 176 -5.81 6.61 13.10
N SER A 177 -5.99 7.44 12.10
CA SER A 177 -4.92 8.22 11.50
C SER A 177 -4.67 9.46 12.34
N VAL A 178 -3.50 9.58 12.91
CA VAL A 178 -3.18 10.64 13.89
C VAL A 178 -1.88 11.37 13.55
N CYS A 179 -1.76 12.61 14.02
CA CYS A 179 -0.48 13.33 13.97
C CYS A 179 0.50 12.78 15.04
N GLY A 180 1.79 13.10 14.90
CA GLY A 180 2.82 12.63 15.83
C GLY A 180 2.56 13.03 17.30
N ARG A 181 1.95 14.21 17.53
CA ARG A 181 1.58 14.64 18.89
C ARG A 181 0.50 13.73 19.49
N CYS A 182 -0.63 13.55 18.78
CA CYS A 182 -1.72 12.69 19.26
C CYS A 182 -1.26 11.24 19.42
N PHE A 183 -0.37 10.76 18.53
CA PHE A 183 0.23 9.44 18.66
C PHE A 183 1.02 9.26 19.96
N ARG A 184 1.72 10.30 20.42
CA ARG A 184 2.52 10.25 21.68
C ARG A 184 1.69 10.45 22.94
N GLN A 185 0.60 11.20 22.85
CA GLN A 185 -0.25 11.51 24.00
C GLN A 185 -1.30 10.42 24.30
N GLY A 186 -1.64 9.57 23.32
CA GLY A 186 -2.61 8.48 23.45
C GLY A 186 -3.96 8.89 22.93
#